data_348ad5e25c3d1646543a695b2f15fa23
#
_entry.id   348ad5e25c3d1646543a695b2f15fa23
#
_cell.length_a   1.000
_cell.length_b   1.000
_cell.length_c   1.000
_cell.angle_alpha   90.00
_cell.angle_beta   90.00
_cell.angle_gamma   90.00
#
_symmetry.space_group_name_H-M   'P 1'
#
loop_
_entity.id
_entity.type
_entity.pdbx_description
1 polymer ?
#
loop_
_entity_poly.entity_id
_entity_poly.type
_entity_poly.pdbx_seq_one_letter_code
_entity_poly.pdbx_strand_id
1 'polypeptide(L)'
;MAIHYWPSPLNIGRLKDGNDKYVLRELRDVVEAAEERTVKVILETCLLTREEKIRACQLVVESGARFVKTSTGFSTGGATLADVRLLREVVGPHFGVKAAGGIREAAAAWALIEAGATRLGTSCGVALLAPVKP
;
A
#
# COMPACT_ATOMS: atom_id res chain seq x y z
N MET A 1 0.20 -17.17 -16.67
CA MET A 1 -0.20 -15.76 -16.53
C MET A 1 0.99 -14.94 -16.03
N ALA A 2 1.31 -13.88 -16.70
CA ALA A 2 2.43 -13.05 -16.31
C ALA A 2 2.10 -12.25 -15.04
N ILE A 3 3.05 -12.20 -14.11
CA ILE A 3 2.97 -11.31 -12.95
C ILE A 3 3.35 -9.92 -13.44
N HIS A 4 2.40 -8.99 -13.37
CA HIS A 4 2.57 -7.62 -13.85
C HIS A 4 3.06 -6.65 -12.78
N TYR A 5 3.33 -7.12 -11.58
CA TYR A 5 3.84 -6.29 -10.49
C TYR A 5 4.88 -7.03 -9.66
N TRP A 6 5.70 -6.26 -8.99
CA TRP A 6 6.73 -6.76 -8.08
C TRP A 6 6.43 -6.26 -6.66
N PRO A 7 6.09 -7.14 -5.72
CA PRO A 7 5.88 -6.73 -4.34
C PRO A 7 7.21 -6.48 -3.64
N SER A 8 7.30 -5.39 -2.90
CA SER A 8 8.49 -5.05 -2.14
C SER A 8 8.09 -4.56 -0.74
N PRO A 9 8.41 -5.32 0.31
CA PRO A 9 8.21 -4.81 1.67
C PRO A 9 9.15 -3.64 1.96
N LEU A 10 8.64 -2.64 2.67
CA LEU A 10 9.44 -1.53 3.15
C LEU A 10 10.39 -2.00 4.24
N ASN A 11 11.61 -1.47 4.25
CA ASN A 11 12.54 -1.70 5.34
C ASN A 11 12.17 -0.80 6.54
N ILE A 12 11.28 -1.32 7.38
CA ILE A 12 10.70 -0.58 8.50
C ILE A 12 11.78 -0.20 9.53
N GLY A 13 12.72 -1.09 9.81
CA GLY A 13 13.79 -0.82 10.77
C GLY A 13 14.62 0.40 10.37
N ARG A 14 15.02 0.48 9.11
CA ARG A 14 15.80 1.62 8.62
C ARG A 14 14.97 2.91 8.57
N LEU A 15 13.69 2.79 8.25
CA LEU A 15 12.79 3.94 8.29
C LEU A 15 12.67 4.49 9.71
N LYS A 16 12.47 3.62 10.70
CA LYS A 16 12.37 4.02 12.11
C LYS A 16 13.65 4.62 12.65
N ASP A 17 14.79 4.18 12.14
CA ASP A 17 16.10 4.76 12.49
C ASP A 17 16.33 6.13 11.84
N GLY A 18 15.41 6.60 11.02
CA GLY A 18 15.57 7.86 10.29
C GLY A 18 16.51 7.79 9.11
N ASN A 19 16.87 6.59 8.67
CA ASN A 19 17.80 6.38 7.56
C ASN A 19 17.08 6.38 6.21
N ASP A 20 16.51 7.52 5.85
CA ASP A 20 15.69 7.69 4.66
C ASP A 20 16.50 7.46 3.37
N LYS A 21 17.76 7.85 3.35
CA LYS A 21 18.63 7.63 2.19
C LYS A 21 18.81 6.16 1.87
N TYR A 22 18.99 5.34 2.91
CA TYR A 22 19.11 3.90 2.74
C TYR A 22 17.82 3.29 2.20
N VAL A 23 16.68 3.68 2.78
CA VAL A 23 15.37 3.20 2.34
C VAL A 23 15.11 3.56 0.88
N LEU A 24 15.36 4.80 0.51
CA LEU A 24 15.17 5.28 -0.87
C LEU A 24 16.05 4.52 -1.85
N ARG A 25 17.31 4.32 -1.51
CA ARG A 25 18.25 3.57 -2.37
C ARG A 25 17.80 2.13 -2.57
N GLU A 26 17.38 1.47 -1.51
CA GLU A 26 16.87 0.10 -1.56
C GLU A 26 15.64 0.00 -2.46
N LEU A 27 14.70 0.95 -2.33
CA LEU A 27 13.51 1.00 -3.18
C LEU A 27 13.86 1.25 -4.64
N ARG A 28 14.79 2.16 -4.90
CA ARG A 28 15.26 2.43 -6.27
C ARG A 28 15.92 1.21 -6.90
N ASP A 29 16.73 0.48 -6.14
CA ASP A 29 17.35 -0.74 -6.60
C ASP A 29 16.31 -1.80 -6.99
N VAL A 30 15.24 -1.92 -6.22
CA VAL A 30 14.13 -2.83 -6.53
C VAL A 30 13.39 -2.38 -7.80
N VAL A 31 13.10 -1.10 -7.92
CA VAL A 31 12.42 -0.55 -9.11
C VAL A 31 13.26 -0.80 -10.37
N GLU A 32 14.56 -0.57 -10.30
CA GLU A 32 15.49 -0.82 -11.40
C GLU A 32 15.54 -2.31 -11.76
N ALA A 33 15.66 -3.18 -10.75
CA ALA A 33 15.71 -4.63 -10.95
C ALA A 33 14.40 -5.21 -11.52
N ALA A 34 13.28 -4.59 -11.21
CA ALA A 34 11.97 -4.98 -11.73
C ALA A 34 11.78 -4.60 -13.21
N GLU A 35 12.69 -3.80 -13.77
CA GLU A 35 12.63 -3.27 -15.12
C GLU A 35 11.34 -2.48 -15.35
N GLU A 36 10.50 -2.91 -16.30
CA GLU A 36 9.25 -2.21 -16.61
C GLU A 36 8.06 -2.68 -15.76
N ARG A 37 8.26 -3.64 -14.86
CA ARG A 37 7.18 -4.14 -14.02
C ARG A 37 6.79 -3.12 -12.97
N THR A 38 5.50 -3.05 -12.69
CA THR A 38 5.00 -2.20 -11.61
C THR A 38 5.47 -2.70 -10.25
N VAL A 39 6.14 -1.85 -9.51
CA VAL A 39 6.55 -2.14 -8.13
C VAL A 39 5.49 -1.62 -7.18
N LYS A 40 5.04 -2.48 -6.27
CA LYS A 40 4.11 -2.15 -5.18
C LYS A 40 4.87 -2.25 -3.87
N VAL A 41 4.99 -1.15 -3.16
CA VAL A 41 5.70 -1.13 -1.87
C VAL A 41 4.71 -1.34 -0.73
N ILE A 42 4.97 -2.33 0.09
CA ILE A 42 4.14 -2.68 1.24
C ILE A 42 4.66 -1.94 2.47
N LEU A 43 3.85 -1.06 3.04
CA LEU A 43 4.24 -0.25 4.18
C LEU A 43 4.08 -0.97 5.51
N GLU A 44 3.09 -1.84 5.66
CA GLU A 44 2.64 -2.41 6.93
C GLU A 44 2.26 -1.30 7.91
N THR A 45 1.23 -0.56 7.55
CA THR A 45 0.82 0.68 8.25
C THR A 45 0.56 0.50 9.73
N CYS A 46 0.12 -0.69 10.16
CA CYS A 46 -0.11 -0.95 11.58
C CYS A 46 1.15 -0.89 12.45
N LEU A 47 2.34 -0.96 11.83
CA LEU A 47 3.63 -0.87 12.51
C LEU A 47 4.23 0.53 12.48
N LEU A 48 3.60 1.47 11.81
CA LEU A 48 4.13 2.81 11.58
C LEU A 48 3.33 3.88 12.31
N THR A 49 4.02 4.91 12.79
CA THR A 49 3.38 6.15 13.25
C THR A 49 2.85 6.93 12.05
N ARG A 50 1.99 7.93 12.30
CA ARG A 50 1.49 8.81 11.25
C ARG A 50 2.64 9.47 10.46
N GLU A 51 3.61 10.00 11.17
CA GLU A 51 4.78 10.67 10.57
C GLU A 51 5.60 9.70 9.73
N GLU A 52 5.80 8.48 10.21
CA GLU A 52 6.50 7.43 9.47
C GLU A 52 5.75 7.03 8.21
N LYS A 53 4.42 6.96 8.25
CA LYS A 53 3.59 6.71 7.06
C LYS A 53 3.79 7.78 5.99
N ILE A 54 3.81 9.05 6.40
CA ILE A 54 4.02 10.17 5.48
C ILE A 54 5.40 10.08 4.84
N ARG A 55 6.44 9.90 5.64
CA ARG A 55 7.82 9.77 5.13
C ARG A 55 7.95 8.57 4.20
N ALA A 56 7.39 7.43 4.57
CA ALA A 56 7.42 6.24 3.74
C ALA A 56 6.76 6.48 2.38
N CYS A 57 5.59 7.10 2.35
CA CYS A 57 4.91 7.43 1.10
C CYS A 57 5.74 8.35 0.22
N GLN A 58 6.37 9.36 0.80
CA GLN A 58 7.23 10.28 0.05
C GLN A 58 8.42 9.54 -0.59
N LEU A 59 9.04 8.64 0.15
CA LEU A 59 10.14 7.82 -0.36
C LEU A 59 9.69 6.87 -1.47
N VAL A 60 8.51 6.27 -1.32
CA VAL A 60 7.94 5.39 -2.34
C VAL A 60 7.67 6.13 -3.64
N VAL A 61 7.07 7.31 -3.58
CA VAL A 61 6.84 8.15 -4.77
C VAL A 61 8.17 8.52 -5.42
N GLU A 62 9.15 8.95 -4.64
CA GLU A 62 10.46 9.35 -5.12
C GLU A 62 11.25 8.19 -5.74
N SER A 63 11.02 6.96 -5.29
CA SER A 63 11.73 5.78 -5.77
C SER A 63 11.41 5.37 -7.20
N GLY A 64 10.28 5.83 -7.75
CA GLY A 64 9.79 5.39 -9.06
C GLY A 64 8.82 4.22 -9.00
N ALA A 65 8.51 3.71 -7.81
CA ALA A 65 7.41 2.75 -7.64
C ALA A 65 6.08 3.40 -8.02
N ARG A 66 5.06 2.59 -8.29
CA ARG A 66 3.76 3.11 -8.76
C ARG A 66 2.61 2.82 -7.82
N PHE A 67 2.82 1.97 -6.84
CA PHE A 67 1.79 1.60 -5.87
C PHE A 67 2.35 1.57 -4.47
N VAL A 68 1.53 1.99 -3.54
CA VAL A 68 1.75 1.78 -2.12
C VAL A 68 0.64 0.87 -1.59
N LYS A 69 1.00 -0.12 -0.81
CA LYS A 69 0.08 -1.08 -0.23
C LYS A 69 0.08 -0.95 1.29
N THR A 70 -1.09 -0.97 1.91
CA THR A 70 -1.20 -0.77 3.36
C THR A 70 -0.56 -1.91 4.16
N SER A 71 -0.85 -3.15 3.82
CA SER A 71 -0.57 -4.30 4.69
C SER A 71 -0.35 -5.58 3.92
N THR A 72 0.37 -6.53 4.53
CA THR A 72 0.53 -7.88 3.99
C THR A 72 -0.70 -8.75 4.19
N GLY A 73 -1.51 -8.45 5.20
CA GLY A 73 -2.60 -9.31 5.66
C GLY A 73 -2.20 -10.30 6.76
N PHE A 74 -0.92 -10.34 7.11
CA PHE A 74 -0.38 -11.30 8.09
C PHE A 74 0.08 -10.64 9.39
N SER A 75 0.03 -9.32 9.49
CA SER A 75 0.40 -8.60 10.69
C SER A 75 -0.81 -8.32 11.59
N THR A 76 -0.60 -7.59 12.69
CA THR A 76 -1.61 -7.32 13.71
C THR A 76 -2.76 -6.44 13.24
N GLY A 77 -2.57 -5.68 12.16
CA GLY A 77 -3.62 -4.81 11.61
C GLY A 77 -3.65 -4.84 10.11
N GLY A 78 -4.73 -4.34 9.53
CA GLY A 78 -4.97 -4.28 8.10
C GLY A 78 -5.31 -2.89 7.63
N ALA A 79 -6.04 -2.80 6.52
CA ALA A 79 -6.44 -1.53 5.93
C ALA A 79 -7.45 -0.80 6.80
N THR A 80 -7.23 0.50 6.98
CA THR A 80 -8.17 1.40 7.65
C THR A 80 -8.50 2.58 6.74
N LEU A 81 -9.67 3.18 6.94
CA LEU A 81 -10.07 4.36 6.18
C LEU A 81 -9.10 5.52 6.40
N ALA A 82 -8.68 5.72 7.65
CA ALA A 82 -7.74 6.79 8.00
C ALA A 82 -6.41 6.62 7.27
N ASP A 83 -5.88 5.41 7.23
CA ASP A 83 -4.62 5.14 6.54
C ASP A 83 -4.75 5.34 5.02
N VAL A 84 -5.80 4.83 4.41
CA VAL A 84 -6.01 4.98 2.96
C VAL A 84 -6.15 6.45 2.59
N ARG A 85 -6.89 7.23 3.36
CA ARG A 85 -7.01 8.67 3.14
C ARG A 85 -5.66 9.37 3.25
N LEU A 86 -4.88 9.03 4.27
CA LEU A 86 -3.56 9.59 4.47
C LEU A 86 -2.62 9.25 3.30
N LEU A 87 -2.57 7.99 2.90
CA LEU A 87 -1.74 7.56 1.77
C LEU A 87 -2.14 8.30 0.50
N ARG A 88 -3.44 8.37 0.21
CA ARG A 88 -3.93 9.10 -0.97
C ARG A 88 -3.54 10.58 -0.95
N GLU A 89 -3.65 11.21 0.17
CA GLU A 89 -3.27 12.62 0.32
C GLU A 89 -1.79 12.85 0.02
N VAL A 90 -0.93 11.98 0.54
CA VAL A 90 0.52 12.14 0.39
C VAL A 90 1.01 11.77 -1.01
N VAL A 91 0.50 10.69 -1.59
CA VAL A 91 0.99 10.22 -2.90
C VAL A 91 0.35 10.95 -4.08
N GLY A 92 -0.72 11.69 -3.86
CA GLY A 92 -1.41 12.43 -4.91
C GLY A 92 -2.45 11.61 -5.67
N PRO A 93 -3.17 12.23 -6.65
CA PRO A 93 -4.33 11.62 -7.28
C PRO A 93 -4.02 10.51 -8.29
N HIS A 94 -2.80 10.45 -8.81
CA HIS A 94 -2.44 9.55 -9.91
C HIS A 94 -1.64 8.32 -9.48
N PHE A 95 -1.25 8.26 -8.22
CA PHE A 95 -0.48 7.13 -7.68
C PHE A 95 -1.42 6.01 -7.24
N GLY A 96 -0.98 4.75 -7.39
CA GLY A 96 -1.80 3.61 -6.97
C GLY A 96 -1.76 3.41 -5.46
N VAL A 97 -2.92 3.19 -4.87
CA VAL A 97 -3.07 2.83 -3.44
C VAL A 97 -3.81 1.51 -3.35
N LYS A 98 -3.16 0.51 -2.79
CA LYS A 98 -3.79 -0.80 -2.56
C LYS A 98 -4.08 -0.98 -1.08
N ALA A 99 -5.35 -1.14 -0.74
CA ALA A 99 -5.80 -1.46 0.60
C ALA A 99 -5.91 -2.97 0.76
N ALA A 100 -5.28 -3.50 1.79
CA ALA A 100 -5.27 -4.94 2.04
C ALA A 100 -5.28 -5.25 3.53
N GLY A 101 -5.80 -6.42 3.87
CA GLY A 101 -5.90 -6.90 5.24
C GLY A 101 -7.23 -6.54 5.90
N GLY A 102 -7.95 -7.55 6.35
CA GLY A 102 -9.20 -7.38 7.09
C GLY A 102 -10.41 -6.96 6.29
N ILE A 103 -10.35 -6.95 4.97
CA ILE A 103 -11.47 -6.55 4.11
C ILE A 103 -12.36 -7.76 3.85
N ARG A 104 -13.51 -7.81 4.50
CA ARG A 104 -14.42 -8.99 4.47
C ARG A 104 -15.83 -8.66 4.01
N GLU A 105 -16.21 -7.40 4.00
CA GLU A 105 -17.56 -6.96 3.65
C GLU A 105 -17.54 -5.96 2.50
N ALA A 106 -18.55 -6.03 1.65
CA ALA A 106 -18.67 -5.14 0.50
C ALA A 106 -18.74 -3.66 0.92
N ALA A 107 -19.46 -3.36 2.00
CA ALA A 107 -19.56 -1.99 2.50
C ALA A 107 -18.19 -1.43 2.91
N ALA A 108 -17.37 -2.23 3.58
CA ALA A 108 -16.01 -1.84 3.96
C ALA A 108 -15.13 -1.64 2.72
N ALA A 109 -15.25 -2.51 1.73
CA ALA A 109 -14.51 -2.39 0.47
C ALA A 109 -14.86 -1.09 -0.27
N TRP A 110 -16.14 -0.77 -0.39
CA TRP A 110 -16.59 0.48 -1.01
C TRP A 110 -16.11 1.71 -0.28
N ALA A 111 -16.14 1.69 1.06
CA ALA A 111 -15.64 2.79 1.87
C ALA A 111 -14.14 3.04 1.65
N LEU A 112 -13.35 1.98 1.50
CA LEU A 112 -11.92 2.10 1.19
C LEU A 112 -11.67 2.68 -0.21
N ILE A 113 -12.48 2.29 -1.20
CA ILE A 113 -12.42 2.88 -2.54
C ILE A 113 -12.74 4.36 -2.50
N GLU A 114 -13.81 4.74 -1.80
CA GLU A 114 -14.18 6.16 -1.62
C GLU A 114 -13.10 6.94 -0.87
N ALA A 115 -12.38 6.30 0.05
CA ALA A 115 -11.27 6.91 0.77
C ALA A 115 -10.03 7.13 -0.12
N GLY A 116 -9.95 6.49 -1.29
CA GLY A 116 -8.86 6.69 -2.24
C GLY A 116 -8.13 5.43 -2.68
N ALA A 117 -8.55 4.24 -2.26
CA ALA A 117 -7.94 3.01 -2.74
C ALA A 117 -8.30 2.76 -4.21
N THR A 118 -7.31 2.39 -5.00
CA THR A 118 -7.49 2.02 -6.42
C THR A 118 -7.47 0.51 -6.61
N ARG A 119 -6.99 -0.22 -5.60
CA ARG A 119 -6.97 -1.67 -5.59
C ARG A 119 -7.28 -2.18 -4.19
N LEU A 120 -7.88 -3.36 -4.13
CA LEU A 120 -8.17 -4.05 -2.88
C LEU A 120 -7.53 -5.43 -2.89
N GLY A 121 -6.93 -5.82 -1.76
CA GLY A 121 -6.43 -7.17 -1.53
C GLY A 121 -7.28 -7.85 -0.46
N THR A 122 -7.91 -8.98 -0.81
CA THR A 122 -8.80 -9.69 0.11
C THR A 122 -8.75 -11.19 -0.15
N SER A 123 -8.96 -11.98 0.90
CA SER A 123 -9.19 -13.42 0.80
C SER A 123 -10.69 -13.76 0.63
N CYS A 124 -11.57 -12.75 0.68
CA CYS A 124 -13.02 -12.91 0.63
C CYS A 124 -13.62 -12.32 -0.65
N GLY A 125 -12.89 -12.40 -1.79
CA GLY A 125 -13.27 -11.75 -3.03
C GLY A 125 -14.66 -12.11 -3.54
N VAL A 126 -15.05 -13.39 -3.43
CA VAL A 126 -16.38 -13.85 -3.86
C VAL A 126 -17.49 -13.19 -3.05
N ALA A 127 -17.31 -13.09 -1.74
CA ALA A 127 -18.30 -12.43 -0.87
C ALA A 127 -18.43 -10.93 -1.18
N LEU A 128 -17.32 -10.29 -1.55
CA LEU A 128 -17.31 -8.87 -1.91
C LEU A 128 -18.00 -8.59 -3.24
N LEU A 129 -18.04 -9.57 -4.15
CA LEU A 129 -18.70 -9.46 -5.44
C LEU A 129 -20.21 -9.78 -5.36
N ALA A 130 -20.69 -10.27 -4.22
CA ALA A 130 -22.11 -10.52 -4.05
C ALA A 130 -22.90 -9.21 -4.14
N PRO A 131 -24.12 -9.23 -4.75
CA PRO A 131 -24.90 -8.01 -4.83
C PRO A 131 -25.19 -7.44 -3.48
N VAL A 132 -24.96 -6.14 -3.32
CA VAL A 132 -25.35 -5.42 -2.12
C VAL A 132 -26.87 -5.25 -2.19
N LYS A 133 -27.58 -5.85 -1.26
CA LYS A 133 -29.02 -5.62 -1.16
C LYS A 133 -29.28 -4.20 -0.69
N PRO A 134 -30.17 -3.48 -1.37
CA PRO A 134 -30.53 -2.12 -0.96
C PRO A 134 -31.15 -2.08 0.44
#